data_2c03b75315d71a3b0d97940e2899b54c
#
_entry.id   2c03b75315d71a3b0d97940e2899b54c
#
_cell.length_a   1.000
_cell.length_b   1.000
_cell.length_c   1.000
_cell.angle_alpha   90.00
_cell.angle_beta   90.00
_cell.angle_gamma   90.00
#
_symmetry.space_group_name_H-M   'P 1'
#
loop_
_entity.id
_entity.type
_entity.pdbx_description
1 polymer ?
#
loop_
_entity_poly.entity_id
_entity_poly.type
_entity_poly.pdbx_seq_one_letter_code
_entity_poly.pdbx_strand_id
1 'polypeptide(L)'
;KTGTMQRVKEVADVWYDSGAMPFAQSHWMGDKAPLFPADYIVEGIDQTRGWFYTLLAVSTLLGFKAPYKNVIALSHVLDEKGEKMSKSKGNVVDPWAMIQKYGIDAVRWYFFTMNNPGDPKLFSEKDIQEVFRKFILTLWNSFVFYQTYAPELPARGGSALGGKSKNVLDRWVLSRLSGVTKAI
;
A
#
# COMPACT_ATOMS: atom_id res chain seq x y z
N LYS A 1 15.92 10.68 44.41
CA LYS A 1 15.86 12.10 44.05
C LYS A 1 14.39 12.53 44.05
N THR A 2 13.96 13.28 45.08
CA THR A 2 12.61 13.82 45.18
C THR A 2 12.62 15.23 44.55
N GLY A 3 12.36 15.30 43.26
CA GLY A 3 12.22 16.58 42.54
C GLY A 3 10.84 16.64 41.90
N THR A 4 10.23 17.83 41.90
CA THR A 4 9.00 18.08 41.16
C THR A 4 9.33 18.17 39.67
N MET A 5 8.69 17.33 38.85
CA MET A 5 8.83 17.41 37.41
C MET A 5 8.16 18.68 36.89
N GLN A 6 8.90 19.48 36.12
CA GLN A 6 8.35 20.66 35.45
C GLN A 6 8.35 20.43 33.95
N ARG A 7 7.26 20.84 33.31
CA ARG A 7 7.16 20.79 31.83
C ARG A 7 8.16 21.77 31.22
N VAL A 8 9.03 21.30 30.35
CA VAL A 8 9.88 22.12 29.49
C VAL A 8 9.01 22.77 28.42
N LYS A 9 9.24 24.04 28.11
CA LYS A 9 8.44 24.82 27.15
C LYS A 9 8.80 24.47 25.70
N GLU A 10 10.04 24.06 25.50
CA GLU A 10 10.57 23.67 24.20
C GLU A 10 9.89 22.36 23.74
N VAL A 11 9.57 22.30 22.48
CA VAL A 11 9.02 21.11 21.83
C VAL A 11 10.17 20.39 21.13
N ALA A 12 10.27 19.08 21.31
CA ALA A 12 11.22 18.27 20.55
C ALA A 12 10.94 18.39 19.04
N ASP A 13 11.99 18.24 18.24
CA ASP A 13 11.85 18.22 16.78
C ASP A 13 10.85 17.12 16.37
N VAL A 14 9.93 17.47 15.47
CA VAL A 14 8.92 16.55 14.93
C VAL A 14 9.55 15.30 14.28
N TRP A 15 10.76 15.43 13.72
CA TRP A 15 11.51 14.31 13.17
C TRP A 15 12.10 13.40 14.24
N TYR A 16 12.41 13.92 15.41
CA TYR A 16 12.76 13.10 16.56
C TYR A 16 11.58 12.25 17.01
N ASP A 17 10.40 12.83 17.13
CA ASP A 17 9.19 12.12 17.52
C ASP A 17 8.87 10.97 16.54
N SER A 18 8.92 11.25 15.23
CA SER A 18 8.70 10.23 14.21
C SER A 18 9.81 9.16 14.18
N GLY A 19 11.07 9.54 14.45
CA GLY A 19 12.19 8.60 14.58
C GLY A 19 12.11 7.72 15.83
N ALA A 20 11.46 8.21 16.89
CA ALA A 20 11.23 7.47 18.13
C ALA A 20 10.05 6.49 18.07
N MET A 21 9.28 6.50 16.99
CA MET A 21 8.03 5.73 16.84
C MET A 21 8.15 4.24 17.22
N PRO A 22 9.15 3.47 16.79
CA PRO A 22 9.25 2.05 17.14
C PRO A 22 9.33 1.79 18.64
N PHE A 23 9.88 2.74 19.40
CA PHE A 23 10.02 2.68 20.84
C PHE A 23 8.79 3.22 21.55
N ALA A 24 8.28 4.37 21.09
CA ALA A 24 7.12 5.03 21.65
C ALA A 24 5.84 4.21 21.53
N GLN A 25 5.58 3.58 20.37
CA GLN A 25 4.38 2.75 20.16
C GLN A 25 4.31 1.53 21.05
N SER A 26 5.45 0.97 21.46
CA SER A 26 5.53 -0.17 22.36
C SER A 26 5.62 0.22 23.84
N HIS A 27 5.53 1.52 24.16
CA HIS A 27 5.76 2.06 25.50
C HIS A 27 7.06 1.54 26.12
N TRP A 28 8.12 1.47 25.29
CA TRP A 28 9.40 0.94 25.74
C TRP A 28 10.04 1.85 26.77
N MET A 29 10.27 1.29 27.94
CA MET A 29 10.91 1.97 29.08
C MET A 29 12.25 1.32 29.47
N GLY A 30 12.80 0.51 28.57
CA GLY A 30 14.08 -0.18 28.78
C GLY A 30 13.96 -1.62 29.29
N ASP A 31 12.77 -2.09 29.63
CA ASP A 31 12.49 -3.41 30.24
C ASP A 31 12.03 -4.47 29.25
N LYS A 32 11.48 -4.08 28.11
CA LYS A 32 11.02 -4.99 27.04
C LYS A 32 11.59 -4.58 25.71
N ALA A 33 11.97 -5.57 24.89
CA ALA A 33 12.36 -5.28 23.51
C ALA A 33 11.17 -4.68 22.74
N PRO A 34 11.35 -3.55 22.04
CA PRO A 34 10.31 -3.03 21.16
C PRO A 34 10.06 -4.03 20.02
N LEU A 35 8.93 -3.88 19.29
CA LEU A 35 8.67 -4.58 18.03
C LEU A 35 9.69 -4.09 16.98
N PHE A 36 10.82 -4.81 16.89
CA PHE A 36 12.02 -4.29 16.28
C PHE A 36 12.95 -5.42 15.80
N PRO A 37 13.59 -5.31 14.63
CA PRO A 37 13.35 -4.30 13.58
C PRO A 37 12.08 -4.56 12.78
N ALA A 38 11.57 -3.55 12.07
CA ALA A 38 10.52 -3.74 11.08
C ALA A 38 11.02 -4.61 9.92
N ASP A 39 10.17 -5.46 9.35
CA ASP A 39 10.53 -6.28 8.20
C ASP A 39 10.77 -5.43 6.95
N TYR A 40 9.96 -4.40 6.75
CA TYR A 40 10.19 -3.37 5.75
C TYR A 40 9.53 -2.04 6.16
N ILE A 41 10.02 -0.95 5.57
CA ILE A 41 9.39 0.37 5.60
C ILE A 41 9.27 0.90 4.18
N VAL A 42 8.24 1.72 3.92
CA VAL A 42 7.96 2.26 2.59
C VAL A 42 7.48 3.70 2.70
N GLU A 43 8.18 4.60 2.02
CA GLU A 43 7.84 6.01 1.90
C GLU A 43 8.49 6.61 0.65
N GLY A 44 8.24 7.90 0.38
CA GLY A 44 8.86 8.62 -0.71
C GLY A 44 10.39 8.71 -0.59
N ILE A 45 11.07 8.86 -1.69
CA ILE A 45 12.54 8.94 -1.77
C ILE A 45 13.12 10.13 -0.98
N ASP A 46 12.33 11.19 -0.76
CA ASP A 46 12.70 12.34 0.08
C ASP A 46 12.95 11.94 1.54
N GLN A 47 12.37 10.84 2.00
CA GLN A 47 12.52 10.33 3.37
C GLN A 47 13.90 9.72 3.65
N THR A 48 14.75 9.59 2.66
CA THR A 48 16.19 9.34 2.87
C THR A 48 16.88 10.46 3.66
N ARG A 49 16.31 11.67 3.64
CA ARG A 49 16.72 12.82 4.43
C ARG A 49 15.68 13.26 5.49
N GLY A 50 14.77 12.36 5.82
CA GLY A 50 13.71 12.58 6.78
C GLY A 50 13.53 11.35 7.67
N TRP A 51 12.41 10.68 7.56
CA TRP A 51 12.02 9.60 8.47
C TRP A 51 12.98 8.40 8.46
N PHE A 52 13.45 7.94 7.32
CA PHE A 52 14.41 6.83 7.28
C PHE A 52 15.69 7.15 8.05
N TYR A 53 16.19 8.38 7.89
CA TYR A 53 17.36 8.84 8.62
C TYR A 53 17.11 8.95 10.13
N THR A 54 16.00 9.55 10.55
CA THR A 54 15.71 9.76 11.97
C THR A 54 15.40 8.47 12.71
N LEU A 55 14.73 7.49 12.07
CA LEU A 55 14.59 6.14 12.60
C LEU A 55 15.97 5.53 12.92
N LEU A 56 16.90 5.60 11.98
CA LEU A 56 18.24 5.05 12.15
C LEU A 56 19.04 5.80 13.23
N ALA A 57 18.94 7.15 13.25
CA ALA A 57 19.64 7.97 14.22
C ALA A 57 19.17 7.68 15.65
N VAL A 58 17.85 7.68 15.91
CA VAL A 58 17.30 7.42 17.24
C VAL A 58 17.64 6.00 17.70
N SER A 59 17.50 5.01 16.82
CA SER A 59 17.86 3.62 17.12
C SER A 59 19.33 3.49 17.51
N THR A 60 20.22 4.12 16.76
CA THR A 60 21.67 4.09 17.02
C THR A 60 22.02 4.77 18.34
N LEU A 61 21.42 5.93 18.62
CA LEU A 61 21.64 6.66 19.88
C LEU A 61 21.18 5.86 21.10
N LEU A 62 20.14 5.05 20.95
CA LEU A 62 19.66 4.14 22.00
C LEU A 62 20.47 2.82 22.10
N GLY A 63 21.48 2.64 21.29
CA GLY A 63 22.33 1.45 21.28
C GLY A 63 21.74 0.23 20.55
N PHE A 64 20.67 0.43 19.77
CA PHE A 64 20.08 -0.62 18.95
C PHE A 64 20.72 -0.68 17.55
N LYS A 65 20.45 -1.79 16.85
CA LYS A 65 20.82 -1.98 15.44
C LYS A 65 19.87 -1.20 14.51
N ALA A 66 20.01 -1.40 13.20
CA ALA A 66 19.11 -0.81 12.22
C ALA A 66 17.63 -1.11 12.55
N PRO A 67 16.73 -0.11 12.51
CA PRO A 67 15.32 -0.27 12.91
C PRO A 67 14.46 -0.95 11.86
N TYR A 68 15.00 -1.25 10.69
CA TYR A 68 14.32 -1.91 9.58
C TYR A 68 15.30 -2.84 8.83
N LYS A 69 14.76 -3.89 8.23
CA LYS A 69 15.51 -4.85 7.42
C LYS A 69 15.56 -4.44 5.95
N ASN A 70 14.45 -3.89 5.43
CA ASN A 70 14.27 -3.52 4.04
C ASN A 70 13.62 -2.13 3.95
N VAL A 71 14.01 -1.38 2.92
CA VAL A 71 13.44 -0.06 2.60
C VAL A 71 12.94 -0.06 1.16
N ILE A 72 11.72 0.36 0.97
CA ILE A 72 11.16 0.63 -0.34
C ILE A 72 11.03 2.16 -0.46
N ALA A 73 11.92 2.77 -1.21
CA ALA A 73 11.87 4.21 -1.49
C ALA A 73 11.06 4.44 -2.77
N LEU A 74 9.86 4.98 -2.62
CA LEU A 74 8.98 5.29 -3.74
C LEU A 74 9.49 6.53 -4.48
N SER A 75 9.56 6.45 -5.79
CA SER A 75 9.92 7.59 -6.63
C SER A 75 8.75 8.58 -6.79
N HIS A 76 9.00 9.68 -7.48
CA HIS A 76 7.99 10.69 -7.73
C HIS A 76 6.90 10.21 -8.69
N VAL A 77 5.69 10.74 -8.52
CA VAL A 77 4.64 10.69 -9.53
C VAL A 77 4.86 11.87 -10.48
N LEU A 78 5.00 11.58 -11.74
CA LEU A 78 5.26 12.53 -12.83
C LEU A 78 3.99 12.70 -13.66
N ASP A 79 3.89 13.78 -14.41
CA ASP A 79 2.82 13.95 -15.37
C ASP A 79 2.98 13.04 -16.62
N GLU A 80 2.04 13.08 -17.54
CA GLU A 80 2.07 12.26 -18.76
C GLU A 80 3.31 12.49 -19.64
N LYS A 81 3.99 13.65 -19.47
CA LYS A 81 5.19 13.99 -20.21
C LYS A 81 6.48 13.62 -19.48
N GLY A 82 6.35 13.04 -18.26
CA GLY A 82 7.49 12.70 -17.43
C GLY A 82 8.06 13.88 -16.65
N GLU A 83 7.33 15.00 -16.55
CA GLU A 83 7.73 16.15 -15.77
C GLU A 83 7.22 16.08 -14.33
N LYS A 84 8.01 16.61 -13.40
CA LYS A 84 7.60 16.72 -12.00
C LYS A 84 6.39 17.63 -11.88
N MET A 85 5.32 17.12 -11.25
CA MET A 85 4.12 17.90 -10.97
C MET A 85 4.41 19.03 -10.01
N SER A 86 3.94 20.24 -10.32
CA SER A 86 4.01 21.39 -9.42
C SER A 86 2.82 22.33 -9.64
N LYS A 87 2.36 22.95 -8.55
CA LYS A 87 1.25 23.93 -8.60
C LYS A 87 1.59 25.10 -9.51
N SER A 88 2.84 25.53 -9.56
CA SER A 88 3.30 26.65 -10.39
C SER A 88 3.29 26.33 -11.89
N LYS A 89 3.44 25.07 -12.27
CA LYS A 89 3.35 24.61 -13.67
C LYS A 89 1.92 24.29 -14.11
N GLY A 90 0.98 24.18 -13.16
CA GLY A 90 -0.41 23.83 -13.47
C GLY A 90 -0.62 22.39 -13.95
N ASN A 91 0.38 21.51 -13.82
CA ASN A 91 0.34 20.12 -14.24
C ASN A 91 0.02 19.14 -13.11
N VAL A 92 -0.51 19.64 -11.99
CA VAL A 92 -0.92 18.81 -10.85
C VAL A 92 -2.27 18.20 -11.16
N VAL A 93 -2.36 16.88 -11.03
CA VAL A 93 -3.64 16.16 -11.10
C VAL A 93 -4.21 16.06 -9.69
N ASP A 94 -5.50 16.40 -9.58
CA ASP A 94 -6.23 16.22 -8.32
C ASP A 94 -6.60 14.75 -8.15
N PRO A 95 -6.05 14.05 -7.16
CA PRO A 95 -6.36 12.64 -6.92
C PRO A 95 -7.83 12.43 -6.54
N TRP A 96 -8.47 13.39 -5.89
CA TRP A 96 -9.88 13.29 -5.52
C TRP A 96 -10.80 13.29 -6.73
N ALA A 97 -10.51 14.10 -7.74
CA ALA A 97 -11.23 14.08 -9.01
C ALA A 97 -11.16 12.71 -9.69
N MET A 98 -9.99 12.08 -9.67
CA MET A 98 -9.80 10.74 -10.22
C MET A 98 -10.55 9.66 -9.41
N ILE A 99 -10.50 9.77 -8.09
CA ILE A 99 -11.22 8.86 -7.20
C ILE A 99 -12.74 8.97 -7.40
N GLN A 100 -13.26 10.17 -7.54
CA GLN A 100 -14.69 10.39 -7.81
C GLN A 100 -15.11 9.84 -9.17
N LYS A 101 -14.25 9.93 -10.17
CA LYS A 101 -14.57 9.52 -11.55
C LYS A 101 -14.44 8.01 -11.77
N TYR A 102 -13.42 7.37 -11.22
CA TYR A 102 -13.08 5.98 -11.52
C TYR A 102 -13.15 5.05 -10.30
N GLY A 103 -13.31 5.58 -9.10
CA GLY A 103 -13.21 4.84 -7.86
C GLY A 103 -11.79 4.66 -7.36
N ILE A 104 -11.63 4.58 -6.04
CA ILE A 104 -10.32 4.46 -5.40
C ILE A 104 -9.59 3.16 -5.80
N ASP A 105 -10.31 2.07 -5.99
CA ASP A 105 -9.70 0.78 -6.32
C ASP A 105 -9.07 0.77 -7.71
N ALA A 106 -9.65 1.47 -8.69
CA ALA A 106 -9.04 1.61 -10.01
C ALA A 106 -7.74 2.42 -9.95
N VAL A 107 -7.72 3.51 -9.17
CA VAL A 107 -6.53 4.35 -8.98
C VAL A 107 -5.43 3.56 -8.26
N ARG A 108 -5.76 2.84 -7.19
CA ARG A 108 -4.80 1.99 -6.47
C ARG A 108 -4.27 0.87 -7.35
N TRP A 109 -5.13 0.17 -8.06
CA TRP A 109 -4.73 -0.90 -8.96
C TRP A 109 -3.76 -0.39 -10.02
N TYR A 110 -4.06 0.77 -10.62
CA TYR A 110 -3.14 1.41 -11.56
C TYR A 110 -1.74 1.58 -10.96
N PHE A 111 -1.63 2.21 -9.78
CA PHE A 111 -0.33 2.45 -9.14
C PHE A 111 0.43 1.18 -8.75
N PHE A 112 -0.27 0.12 -8.42
CA PHE A 112 0.38 -1.15 -8.07
C PHE A 112 0.83 -1.98 -9.28
N THR A 113 0.24 -1.76 -10.45
CA THR A 113 0.47 -2.62 -11.61
C THR A 113 1.24 -1.95 -12.76
N MET A 114 1.45 -0.64 -12.71
CA MET A 114 2.04 0.08 -13.83
C MET A 114 3.55 -0.17 -13.99
N ASN A 115 4.30 -0.24 -12.91
CA ASN A 115 5.75 -0.50 -12.90
C ASN A 115 6.24 -0.89 -11.49
N ASN A 116 7.56 -1.12 -11.33
CA ASN A 116 8.14 -1.45 -10.03
C ASN A 116 7.99 -0.30 -9.02
N PRO A 117 7.94 -0.61 -7.71
CA PRO A 117 7.74 0.41 -6.67
C PRO A 117 8.76 1.56 -6.67
N GLY A 118 10.04 1.27 -6.95
CA GLY A 118 11.12 2.27 -6.97
C GLY A 118 11.18 3.14 -8.23
N ASP A 119 10.46 2.77 -9.29
CA ASP A 119 10.49 3.48 -10.56
C ASP A 119 9.58 4.73 -10.53
N PRO A 120 9.96 5.82 -11.23
CA PRO A 120 9.08 6.95 -11.42
C PRO A 120 7.75 6.54 -12.05
N LYS A 121 6.65 7.04 -11.50
CA LYS A 121 5.31 6.70 -11.98
C LYS A 121 4.74 7.84 -12.82
N LEU A 122 4.45 7.55 -14.08
CA LEU A 122 3.72 8.50 -14.92
C LEU A 122 2.25 8.47 -14.52
N PHE A 123 1.64 9.62 -14.34
CA PHE A 123 0.22 9.70 -14.08
C PHE A 123 -0.54 9.93 -15.38
N SER A 124 -1.35 8.94 -15.76
CA SER A 124 -2.17 8.99 -16.96
C SER A 124 -3.63 8.65 -16.63
N GLU A 125 -4.51 9.62 -16.83
CA GLU A 125 -5.94 9.38 -16.67
C GLU A 125 -6.46 8.32 -17.65
N LYS A 126 -5.92 8.31 -18.87
CA LYS A 126 -6.26 7.30 -19.89
C LYS A 126 -5.95 5.89 -19.42
N ASP A 127 -4.82 5.69 -18.76
CA ASP A 127 -4.41 4.37 -18.28
C ASP A 127 -5.25 3.93 -17.08
N ILE A 128 -5.65 4.86 -16.20
CA ILE A 128 -6.62 4.57 -15.13
C ILE A 128 -7.96 4.14 -15.72
N GLN A 129 -8.43 4.81 -16.76
CA GLN A 129 -9.65 4.43 -17.47
C GLN A 129 -9.55 3.05 -18.10
N GLU A 130 -8.39 2.71 -18.63
CA GLU A 130 -8.14 1.37 -19.20
C GLU A 130 -8.17 0.29 -18.13
N VAL A 131 -7.51 0.50 -16.99
CA VAL A 131 -7.56 -0.38 -15.82
C VAL A 131 -9.00 -0.55 -15.34
N PHE A 132 -9.74 0.54 -15.21
CA PHE A 132 -11.15 0.50 -14.80
C PHE A 132 -11.96 -0.41 -15.74
N ARG A 133 -11.85 -0.20 -17.04
CA ARG A 133 -12.61 -0.98 -18.02
C ARG A 133 -12.19 -2.45 -18.10
N LYS A 134 -10.88 -2.72 -18.14
CA LYS A 134 -10.37 -4.07 -18.36
C LYS A 134 -10.44 -4.95 -17.12
N PHE A 135 -10.28 -4.39 -15.94
CA PHE A 135 -10.24 -5.15 -14.71
C PHE A 135 -11.48 -4.94 -13.84
N ILE A 136 -11.68 -3.71 -13.32
CA ILE A 136 -12.73 -3.44 -12.34
C ILE A 136 -14.12 -3.70 -12.91
N LEU A 137 -14.41 -3.16 -14.11
CA LEU A 137 -15.71 -3.31 -14.73
C LEU A 137 -15.98 -4.77 -15.17
N THR A 138 -14.95 -5.48 -15.61
CA THR A 138 -15.06 -6.90 -15.96
C THR A 138 -15.38 -7.74 -14.74
N LEU A 139 -14.70 -7.51 -13.63
CA LEU A 139 -14.99 -8.19 -12.35
C LEU A 139 -16.40 -7.87 -11.87
N TRP A 140 -16.78 -6.61 -11.90
CA TRP A 140 -18.13 -6.16 -11.50
C TRP A 140 -19.22 -6.81 -12.35
N ASN A 141 -19.07 -6.80 -13.66
CA ASN A 141 -20.04 -7.41 -14.58
C ASN A 141 -20.14 -8.93 -14.36
N SER A 142 -19.05 -9.61 -14.05
CA SER A 142 -19.07 -11.03 -13.71
C SER A 142 -19.84 -11.28 -12.41
N PHE A 143 -19.67 -10.43 -11.42
CA PHE A 143 -20.42 -10.49 -10.17
C PHE A 143 -21.90 -10.21 -10.36
N VAL A 144 -22.26 -9.19 -11.14
CA VAL A 144 -23.66 -8.87 -11.47
C VAL A 144 -24.32 -10.02 -12.24
N PHE A 145 -23.58 -10.60 -13.19
CA PHE A 145 -24.07 -11.77 -13.92
C PHE A 145 -24.37 -12.93 -12.94
N TYR A 146 -23.44 -13.21 -12.05
CA TYR A 146 -23.64 -14.24 -11.02
C TYR A 146 -24.85 -13.92 -10.15
N GLN A 147 -25.00 -12.71 -9.63
CA GLN A 147 -26.15 -12.32 -8.82
C GLN A 147 -27.49 -12.47 -9.57
N THR A 148 -27.50 -12.15 -10.86
CA THR A 148 -28.72 -12.19 -11.68
C THR A 148 -29.19 -13.60 -11.96
N TYR A 149 -28.27 -14.52 -12.22
CA TYR A 149 -28.60 -15.86 -12.73
C TYR A 149 -28.37 -17.00 -11.74
N ALA A 150 -27.81 -16.72 -10.57
CA ALA A 150 -27.58 -17.72 -9.52
C ALA A 150 -28.19 -17.29 -8.16
N PRO A 151 -29.45 -16.80 -8.08
CA PRO A 151 -30.01 -16.21 -6.86
C PRO A 151 -30.23 -17.24 -5.74
N GLU A 152 -30.23 -18.52 -6.04
CA GLU A 152 -30.62 -19.60 -5.09
C GLU A 152 -29.48 -20.56 -4.74
N LEU A 153 -28.22 -20.19 -5.05
CA LEU A 153 -27.12 -21.02 -4.59
C LEU A 153 -27.02 -20.91 -3.07
N PRO A 154 -27.14 -22.05 -2.34
CA PRO A 154 -27.08 -22.01 -0.88
C PRO A 154 -25.75 -21.40 -0.44
N ALA A 155 -25.80 -20.49 0.53
CA ALA A 155 -24.66 -19.81 1.13
C ALA A 155 -23.68 -20.75 1.87
N ARG A 156 -23.82 -22.06 1.71
CA ARG A 156 -22.85 -23.03 2.17
C ARG A 156 -21.70 -23.07 1.19
N GLY A 157 -20.62 -22.40 1.56
CA GLY A 157 -19.29 -22.62 1.00
C GLY A 157 -18.92 -24.08 1.07
N GLY A 158 -19.56 -24.84 0.28
CA GLY A 158 -19.29 -26.25 0.08
C GLY A 158 -18.71 -26.41 -1.30
N SER A 159 -17.68 -27.19 -1.40
CA SER A 159 -17.04 -27.71 -2.58
C SER A 159 -17.99 -28.47 -3.53
N ALA A 160 -19.21 -27.95 -3.73
CA ALA A 160 -20.22 -28.62 -4.58
C ALA A 160 -19.75 -28.72 -6.04
N LEU A 161 -18.78 -27.92 -6.45
CA LEU A 161 -18.20 -27.98 -7.81
C LEU A 161 -16.75 -28.46 -7.82
N GLY A 162 -16.17 -28.79 -6.66
CA GLY A 162 -14.78 -29.24 -6.57
C GLY A 162 -14.54 -30.53 -7.38
N GLY A 163 -14.12 -30.38 -8.61
CA GLY A 163 -13.61 -31.46 -9.43
C GLY A 163 -14.64 -32.44 -10.02
N LYS A 164 -15.94 -32.27 -9.79
CA LYS A 164 -16.99 -33.19 -10.25
C LYS A 164 -17.68 -32.77 -11.55
N SER A 165 -17.45 -31.54 -12.04
CA SER A 165 -18.06 -31.14 -13.31
C SER A 165 -17.47 -31.92 -14.49
N LYS A 166 -18.34 -32.42 -15.34
CA LYS A 166 -17.96 -33.04 -16.62
C LYS A 166 -17.74 -32.01 -17.73
N ASN A 167 -18.17 -30.76 -17.51
CA ASN A 167 -18.00 -29.67 -18.46
C ASN A 167 -16.53 -29.25 -18.55
N VAL A 168 -16.00 -29.19 -19.77
CA VAL A 168 -14.60 -28.84 -20.03
C VAL A 168 -14.27 -27.40 -19.57
N LEU A 169 -15.18 -26.44 -19.77
CA LEU A 169 -14.98 -25.05 -19.38
C LEU A 169 -14.95 -24.88 -17.84
N ASP A 170 -15.79 -25.60 -17.11
CA ASP A 170 -15.77 -25.58 -15.64
C ASP A 170 -14.42 -26.12 -15.11
N ARG A 171 -13.97 -27.23 -15.66
CA ARG A 171 -12.67 -27.83 -15.31
C ARG A 171 -11.51 -26.89 -15.65
N TRP A 172 -11.58 -26.21 -16.79
CA TRP A 172 -10.58 -25.25 -17.20
C TRP A 172 -10.52 -24.06 -16.24
N VAL A 173 -11.66 -23.44 -15.90
CA VAL A 173 -11.68 -22.27 -14.99
C VAL A 173 -11.20 -22.63 -13.59
N LEU A 174 -11.57 -23.79 -13.08
CA LEU A 174 -11.08 -24.28 -11.79
C LEU A 174 -9.57 -24.54 -11.80
N SER A 175 -9.06 -25.09 -12.88
CA SER A 175 -7.61 -25.28 -13.06
C SER A 175 -6.87 -23.95 -13.10
N ARG A 176 -7.40 -22.94 -13.80
CA ARG A 176 -6.83 -21.59 -13.84
C ARG A 176 -6.84 -20.92 -12.46
N LEU A 177 -7.97 -21.03 -11.75
CA LEU A 177 -8.09 -20.50 -10.39
C LEU A 177 -7.07 -21.14 -9.46
N SER A 178 -6.93 -22.47 -9.51
CA SER A 178 -5.93 -23.18 -8.69
C SER A 178 -4.50 -22.74 -9.03
N GLY A 179 -4.20 -22.50 -10.31
CA GLY A 179 -2.90 -21.99 -10.74
C GLY A 179 -2.61 -20.60 -10.18
N VAL A 180 -3.57 -19.69 -10.24
CA VAL A 180 -3.42 -18.33 -9.67
C VAL A 180 -3.25 -18.38 -8.15
N THR A 181 -4.08 -19.17 -7.46
CA THR A 181 -4.01 -19.32 -5.99
C THR A 181 -2.65 -19.86 -5.50
N LYS A 182 -1.99 -20.69 -6.33
CA LYS A 182 -0.65 -21.21 -6.00
C LYS A 182 0.48 -20.21 -6.29
N ALA A 183 0.23 -19.23 -7.15
CA ALA A 183 1.22 -18.23 -7.55
C ALA A 183 1.25 -17.00 -6.64
N ILE A 184 0.22 -16.84 -5.79
CA ILE A 184 0.11 -15.82 -4.75
C ILE A 184 0.67 -16.33 -3.42
#